data_171e7574880bad817dd13afa54bf8a96
#
_entry.id   171e7574880bad817dd13afa54bf8a96
#
_cell.length_a   1.000
_cell.length_b   1.000
_cell.length_c   1.000
_cell.angle_alpha   90.00
_cell.angle_beta   90.00
_cell.angle_gamma   90.00
#
_symmetry.space_group_name_H-M   'P 1'
#
loop_
_entity.id
_entity.type
_entity.pdbx_description
1 polymer ?
#
loop_
_entity_poly.entity_id
_entity_poly.type
_entity_poly.pdbx_seq_one_letter_code
_entity_poly.pdbx_strand_id
1 'polypeptide(L)'
;MRDEIAGVRFASMNYRTRAGCDWRDGAAFLTKGANGRGMLPRPFRIGILFMYALYSALLALILVLTLPYWLLQMMRHGKYRAGLRQRFGAVPAALARRGEEPLIWIHAVSVGEVVAVSAVVAGLRQKLPTHRVVVSTTTSTGQKLALGRFDGDDVFYFPLDFAFAIRPYFNVLRPRLVVVVETEFWPNFLRLAKQSGAQIAVINCRISNRSLPGYRRLRLWLPKLLERTLANVDCFLAQTDEDRRRLVEIGAREGKVMVAGNLKFDVAPPVLPKIVSSLGENLAYSGAGPVLVCGSTLEGEEGSLLSAFRNILANHPKAVMVLAPRHPERFAEVAALVESLGFPLWRRSLWSGDLVAGGIFLVDSIGELAALYSLATVAFVGGSLVPRGGHNILEPAFYGVPIVTGNHYENFRDVVNFFVRRNAVRIVGLAELPLVLMELIDSGSERATLGRNALAALESQRGATDRTVRTLLELVGAAS
;
A
#
# COMPACT_ATOMS: atom_id res chain seq x y z
N MET A 1 -13.09 -48.49 30.73
CA MET A 1 -11.66 -48.74 30.59
C MET A 1 -11.21 -47.60 29.65
N ARG A 2 -11.01 -46.43 30.12
CA ARG A 2 -9.91 -45.84 30.96
C ARG A 2 -8.55 -46.09 30.32
N ASP A 3 -8.04 -44.93 29.91
CA ASP A 3 -6.66 -44.46 29.98
C ASP A 3 -5.64 -45.03 29.00
N GLU A 4 -5.20 -44.18 28.11
CA GLU A 4 -3.82 -43.65 27.98
C GLU A 4 -3.61 -43.00 26.61
N ILE A 5 -3.56 -41.66 26.59
CA ILE A 5 -2.81 -40.92 25.58
C ILE A 5 -1.95 -39.92 26.32
N ALA A 6 -0.68 -40.26 26.42
CA ALA A 6 0.39 -39.41 26.94
C ALA A 6 0.73 -38.25 26.02
N GLY A 7 0.73 -37.04 26.52
CA GLY A 7 1.77 -36.09 26.68
C GLY A 7 2.69 -35.79 25.50
N VAL A 8 2.34 -34.80 24.67
CA VAL A 8 3.34 -34.01 23.93
C VAL A 8 3.51 -32.67 24.65
N ARG A 9 4.60 -32.56 25.40
CA ARG A 9 5.04 -31.32 26.03
C ARG A 9 5.52 -30.36 24.91
N PHE A 10 4.85 -29.26 24.73
CA PHE A 10 5.40 -28.10 24.06
C PHE A 10 6.52 -27.50 24.91
N ALA A 11 7.76 -27.63 24.42
CA ALA A 11 8.90 -26.92 24.93
C ALA A 11 8.73 -25.44 24.56
N SER A 12 8.45 -24.61 25.55
CA SER A 12 8.48 -23.16 25.46
C SER A 12 9.93 -22.71 25.24
N MET A 13 10.29 -22.39 24.01
CA MET A 13 11.55 -21.76 23.67
C MET A 13 11.45 -20.28 24.04
N ASN A 14 11.94 -19.95 25.24
CA ASN A 14 12.13 -18.57 25.70
C ASN A 14 13.19 -17.89 24.83
N TYR A 15 12.74 -17.12 23.83
CA TYR A 15 13.60 -16.09 23.22
C TYR A 15 13.74 -14.92 24.20
N ARG A 16 14.81 -14.90 24.97
CA ARG A 16 15.30 -13.71 25.65
C ARG A 16 15.70 -12.69 24.57
N THR A 17 14.84 -11.75 24.28
CA THR A 17 15.19 -10.50 23.62
C THR A 17 16.06 -9.67 24.56
N ARG A 18 17.37 -9.73 24.37
CA ARG A 18 18.29 -8.71 24.88
C ARG A 18 18.19 -7.50 23.95
N ALA A 19 17.40 -6.53 24.31
CA ALA A 19 17.51 -5.12 23.97
C ALA A 19 16.39 -4.36 24.69
N GLY A 20 16.45 -4.31 26.01
CA GLY A 20 15.73 -3.30 26.80
C GLY A 20 16.40 -1.96 26.57
N CYS A 21 15.92 -1.15 25.64
CA CYS A 21 16.15 0.28 25.69
C CYS A 21 15.15 0.85 26.69
N ASP A 22 15.64 1.06 27.92
CA ASP A 22 14.89 1.67 29.00
C ASP A 22 14.73 3.16 28.70
N TRP A 23 13.51 3.58 28.35
CA TRP A 23 13.16 4.97 28.06
C TRP A 23 13.22 5.90 29.26
N ARG A 24 13.52 5.35 30.47
CA ARG A 24 13.60 6.15 31.70
C ARG A 24 14.87 6.97 31.82
N ASP A 25 15.93 6.62 31.11
CA ASP A 25 17.18 7.39 31.18
C ASP A 25 17.21 8.64 30.29
N GLY A 26 16.27 8.78 29.34
CA GLY A 26 16.11 10.00 28.54
C GLY A 26 15.45 11.16 29.29
N ALA A 27 14.71 10.90 30.34
CA ALA A 27 14.01 11.92 31.13
C ALA A 27 14.90 12.58 32.21
N ALA A 28 16.00 11.94 32.59
CA ALA A 28 16.89 12.46 33.63
C ALA A 28 17.84 13.57 33.17
N PHE A 29 17.96 13.80 31.86
CA PHE A 29 18.80 14.90 31.31
C PHE A 29 18.04 16.21 31.09
N LEU A 30 16.74 16.28 31.35
CA LEU A 30 15.90 17.47 31.13
C LEU A 30 15.49 18.24 32.40
N THR A 31 15.96 17.85 33.57
CA THR A 31 15.60 18.55 34.84
C THR A 31 16.71 19.40 35.47
N LYS A 32 17.67 19.92 34.68
CA LYS A 32 18.52 21.02 35.12
C LYS A 32 18.61 22.07 34.01
N GLY A 33 17.75 23.09 34.08
CA GLY A 33 17.84 24.26 33.22
C GLY A 33 16.51 24.88 32.84
N ALA A 34 15.65 25.15 33.77
CA ALA A 34 14.62 26.17 33.60
C ALA A 34 15.30 27.54 33.49
N ASN A 35 15.16 28.18 32.33
CA ASN A 35 15.69 29.47 31.86
C ASN A 35 16.94 29.39 30.96
N GLY A 36 16.66 29.17 29.69
CA GLY A 36 17.66 29.35 28.64
C GLY A 36 17.17 28.74 27.33
N ARG A 37 16.36 29.47 26.56
CA ARG A 37 16.22 29.21 25.12
C ARG A 37 17.62 29.24 24.54
N GLY A 38 18.24 28.11 24.32
CA GLY A 38 19.49 27.95 23.58
C GLY A 38 19.35 28.50 22.15
N MET A 39 19.43 29.80 22.05
CA MET A 39 19.53 30.45 20.75
C MET A 39 20.89 30.08 20.16
N LEU A 40 20.87 29.25 19.09
CA LEU A 40 22.05 29.05 18.25
C LEU A 40 22.67 30.40 17.91
N PRO A 41 24.03 30.52 17.88
CA PRO A 41 24.72 31.76 17.51
C PRO A 41 24.20 32.31 16.19
N ARG A 42 24.03 33.65 16.10
CA ARG A 42 23.51 34.33 14.91
C ARG A 42 24.10 33.88 13.57
N PRO A 43 25.42 33.63 13.39
CA PRO A 43 25.97 33.17 12.11
C PRO A 43 25.50 31.78 11.71
N PHE A 44 25.20 30.89 12.67
CA PHE A 44 24.70 29.57 12.40
C PHE A 44 23.24 29.58 11.91
N ARG A 45 22.41 30.54 12.36
CA ARG A 45 21.04 30.75 11.88
C ARG A 45 20.99 31.27 10.44
N ILE A 46 21.92 32.15 10.07
CA ILE A 46 21.99 32.74 8.72
C ILE A 46 22.33 31.67 7.68
N GLY A 47 23.30 30.80 7.97
CA GLY A 47 23.67 29.69 7.06
C GLY A 47 22.53 28.67 6.84
N ILE A 48 21.70 28.44 7.86
CA ILE A 48 20.53 27.55 7.74
C ILE A 48 19.44 28.16 6.88
N LEU A 49 19.10 29.43 7.11
CA LEU A 49 18.10 30.15 6.31
C LEU A 49 18.52 30.25 4.85
N PHE A 50 19.80 30.52 4.60
CA PHE A 50 20.36 30.56 3.24
C PHE A 50 20.22 29.24 2.50
N MET A 51 20.45 28.10 3.18
CA MET A 51 20.32 26.78 2.59
C MET A 51 18.88 26.47 2.13
N TYR A 52 17.87 26.80 2.96
CA TYR A 52 16.45 26.60 2.58
C TYR A 52 16.01 27.62 1.52
N ALA A 53 16.59 28.84 1.52
CA ALA A 53 16.35 29.81 0.47
C ALA A 53 16.94 29.35 -0.87
N LEU A 54 18.16 28.81 -0.87
CA LEU A 54 18.78 28.23 -2.06
C LEU A 54 17.97 27.04 -2.59
N TYR A 55 17.55 26.12 -1.71
CA TYR A 55 16.65 25.02 -2.09
C TYR A 55 15.36 25.54 -2.75
N SER A 56 14.72 26.55 -2.14
CA SER A 56 13.48 27.13 -2.68
C SER A 56 13.72 27.84 -4.02
N ALA A 57 14.86 28.52 -4.19
CA ALA A 57 15.25 29.15 -5.44
C ALA A 57 15.48 28.11 -6.56
N LEU A 58 16.18 27.01 -6.26
CA LEU A 58 16.37 25.91 -7.21
C LEU A 58 15.04 25.24 -7.58
N LEU A 59 14.16 25.01 -6.60
CA LEU A 59 12.83 24.47 -6.86
C LEU A 59 11.99 25.40 -7.73
N ALA A 60 12.04 26.72 -7.49
CA ALA A 60 11.37 27.73 -8.30
C ALA A 60 11.92 27.75 -9.73
N LEU A 61 13.24 27.67 -9.89
CA LEU A 61 13.89 27.60 -11.20
C LEU A 61 13.43 26.37 -11.99
N ILE A 62 13.42 25.19 -11.36
CA ILE A 62 12.93 23.96 -11.98
C ILE A 62 11.46 24.13 -12.39
N LEU A 63 10.62 24.70 -11.52
CA LEU A 63 9.20 24.93 -11.80
C LEU A 63 9.01 25.85 -13.01
N VAL A 64 9.79 26.95 -13.09
CA VAL A 64 9.75 27.89 -14.22
C VAL A 64 10.21 27.23 -15.52
N LEU A 65 11.32 26.48 -15.49
CA LEU A 65 11.84 25.78 -16.67
C LEU A 65 10.89 24.68 -17.17
N THR A 66 10.16 24.03 -16.28
CA THR A 66 9.19 22.98 -16.63
C THR A 66 7.78 23.54 -16.88
N LEU A 67 7.54 24.84 -16.62
CA LEU A 67 6.23 25.48 -16.78
C LEU A 67 5.60 25.30 -18.17
N PRO A 68 6.32 25.44 -19.30
CA PRO A 68 5.74 25.22 -20.62
C PRO A 68 5.18 23.81 -20.80
N TYR A 69 5.89 22.80 -20.29
CA TYR A 69 5.42 21.40 -20.31
C TYR A 69 4.13 21.23 -19.49
N TRP A 70 4.09 21.80 -18.27
CA TRP A 70 2.91 21.72 -17.39
C TRP A 70 1.69 22.44 -17.99
N LEU A 71 1.91 23.63 -18.60
CA LEU A 71 0.84 24.37 -19.29
C LEU A 71 0.30 23.57 -20.48
N LEU A 72 1.15 22.94 -21.29
CA LEU A 72 0.73 22.10 -22.39
C LEU A 72 -0.10 20.89 -21.92
N GLN A 73 0.31 20.23 -20.82
CA GLN A 73 -0.45 19.13 -20.23
C GLN A 73 -1.80 19.59 -19.66
N MET A 74 -1.84 20.79 -19.07
CA MET A 74 -3.09 21.41 -18.60
C MET A 74 -4.04 21.73 -19.75
N MET A 75 -3.53 22.21 -20.86
CA MET A 75 -4.33 22.57 -22.04
C MET A 75 -4.84 21.34 -22.79
N ARG A 76 -3.98 20.37 -23.06
CA ARG A 76 -4.32 19.18 -23.88
C ARG A 76 -5.10 18.11 -23.13
N HIS A 77 -4.81 17.91 -21.83
CA HIS A 77 -5.33 16.77 -21.07
C HIS A 77 -6.12 17.17 -19.81
N GLY A 78 -6.28 18.47 -19.53
CA GLY A 78 -6.91 18.93 -18.28
C GLY A 78 -6.19 18.54 -16.99
N LYS A 79 -5.00 17.89 -17.12
CA LYS A 79 -4.22 17.41 -15.98
C LYS A 79 -3.70 18.60 -15.16
N TYR A 80 -3.56 18.41 -13.85
CA TYR A 80 -2.99 19.38 -12.89
C TYR A 80 -3.79 20.66 -12.65
N ARG A 81 -4.95 20.90 -13.32
CA ARG A 81 -5.83 22.04 -13.04
C ARG A 81 -6.51 21.93 -11.66
N ALA A 82 -6.87 20.71 -11.28
CA ALA A 82 -7.51 20.45 -10.00
C ALA A 82 -6.57 20.76 -8.83
N GLY A 83 -7.08 21.50 -7.84
CA GLY A 83 -6.34 21.82 -6.63
C GLY A 83 -5.20 22.84 -6.79
N LEU A 84 -5.09 23.51 -7.94
CA LEU A 84 -3.99 24.47 -8.18
C LEU A 84 -3.92 25.55 -7.10
N ARG A 85 -5.06 26.15 -6.74
CA ARG A 85 -5.14 27.15 -5.66
C ARG A 85 -4.65 26.59 -4.32
N GLN A 86 -5.04 25.35 -4.00
CA GLN A 86 -4.62 24.67 -2.77
C GLN A 86 -3.10 24.46 -2.75
N ARG A 87 -2.53 24.07 -3.89
CA ARG A 87 -1.06 23.86 -4.04
C ARG A 87 -0.25 25.15 -3.84
N PHE A 88 -0.85 26.30 -4.12
CA PHE A 88 -0.24 27.63 -3.87
C PHE A 88 -0.62 28.23 -2.52
N GLY A 89 -1.24 27.46 -1.62
CA GLY A 89 -1.45 27.88 -0.23
C GLY A 89 -2.84 28.41 0.09
N ALA A 90 -3.80 28.34 -0.86
CA ALA A 90 -5.20 28.64 -0.57
C ALA A 90 -5.83 27.49 0.22
N VAL A 91 -5.92 27.64 1.53
CA VAL A 91 -6.51 26.64 2.42
C VAL A 91 -8.01 26.53 2.16
N PRO A 92 -8.57 25.32 1.91
CA PRO A 92 -10.01 25.13 1.75
C PRO A 92 -10.79 25.61 2.98
N ALA A 93 -11.91 26.31 2.75
CA ALA A 93 -12.73 26.85 3.84
C ALA A 93 -13.28 25.73 4.78
N ALA A 94 -13.54 24.55 4.28
CA ALA A 94 -13.96 23.39 5.06
C ALA A 94 -12.91 22.98 6.13
N LEU A 95 -11.61 23.08 5.80
CA LEU A 95 -10.54 22.80 6.76
C LEU A 95 -10.49 23.80 7.91
N ALA A 96 -10.88 25.06 7.67
CA ALA A 96 -10.83 26.13 8.66
C ALA A 96 -12.06 26.19 9.60
N ARG A 97 -13.17 25.56 9.21
CA ARG A 97 -14.45 25.68 9.92
C ARG A 97 -14.63 24.77 11.14
N ARG A 98 -13.71 23.86 11.39
CA ARG A 98 -13.81 22.87 12.49
C ARG A 98 -12.97 23.34 13.68
N GLY A 99 -13.38 22.92 14.90
CA GLY A 99 -12.99 23.45 16.17
C GLY A 99 -11.53 23.24 16.59
N GLU A 100 -11.26 23.38 17.91
CA GLU A 100 -9.94 23.26 18.54
C GLU A 100 -9.50 21.80 18.79
N GLU A 101 -10.08 20.84 18.08
CA GLU A 101 -9.74 19.42 18.21
C GLU A 101 -8.27 19.17 17.86
N PRO A 102 -7.55 18.32 18.63
CA PRO A 102 -6.20 17.92 18.27
C PRO A 102 -6.19 17.29 16.88
N LEU A 103 -5.27 17.72 16.01
CA LEU A 103 -5.28 17.35 14.60
C LEU A 103 -4.06 16.51 14.22
N ILE A 104 -4.32 15.45 13.44
CA ILE A 104 -3.32 14.61 12.79
C ILE A 104 -3.39 14.88 11.28
N TRP A 105 -2.26 15.33 10.71
CA TRP A 105 -2.15 15.54 9.25
C TRP A 105 -1.37 14.39 8.62
N ILE A 106 -2.04 13.62 7.76
CA ILE A 106 -1.44 12.52 7.00
C ILE A 106 -1.24 12.94 5.55
N HIS A 107 -0.02 12.76 5.04
CA HIS A 107 0.30 13.02 3.64
C HIS A 107 0.57 11.71 2.90
N ALA A 108 -0.29 11.39 1.90
CA ALA A 108 -0.22 10.22 1.05
C ALA A 108 -0.31 10.65 -0.42
N VAL A 109 0.78 10.52 -1.19
CA VAL A 109 0.92 11.12 -2.53
C VAL A 109 0.02 10.47 -3.56
N SER A 110 -0.05 9.13 -3.57
CA SER A 110 -0.58 8.32 -4.66
C SER A 110 -1.73 7.40 -4.22
N VAL A 111 -2.41 6.79 -5.19
CA VAL A 111 -3.43 5.74 -4.97
C VAL A 111 -2.91 4.62 -4.07
N GLY A 112 -1.68 4.13 -4.34
CA GLY A 112 -1.08 3.04 -3.55
C GLY A 112 -0.85 3.41 -2.08
N GLU A 113 -0.44 4.65 -1.83
CA GLU A 113 -0.24 5.16 -0.47
C GLU A 113 -1.56 5.43 0.26
N VAL A 114 -2.56 5.97 -0.43
CA VAL A 114 -3.92 6.15 0.13
C VAL A 114 -4.52 4.81 0.55
N VAL A 115 -4.36 3.76 -0.27
CA VAL A 115 -4.80 2.40 0.09
C VAL A 115 -4.03 1.89 1.31
N ALA A 116 -2.70 1.99 1.28
CA ALA A 116 -1.84 1.50 2.36
C ALA A 116 -2.13 2.17 3.71
N VAL A 117 -2.38 3.49 3.70
CA VAL A 117 -2.62 4.24 4.95
C VAL A 117 -4.06 4.15 5.45
N SER A 118 -5.00 3.63 4.66
CA SER A 118 -6.43 3.59 5.02
C SER A 118 -6.68 2.84 6.34
N ALA A 119 -5.99 1.71 6.54
CA ALA A 119 -6.10 0.95 7.79
C ALA A 119 -5.49 1.69 8.99
N VAL A 120 -4.41 2.45 8.77
CA VAL A 120 -3.81 3.31 9.81
C VAL A 120 -4.76 4.43 10.20
N VAL A 121 -5.40 5.10 9.23
CA VAL A 121 -6.42 6.13 9.48
C VAL A 121 -7.59 5.57 10.30
N ALA A 122 -8.09 4.39 9.93
CA ALA A 122 -9.16 3.72 10.65
C ALA A 122 -8.75 3.39 12.11
N GLY A 123 -7.54 2.84 12.30
CA GLY A 123 -7.01 2.54 13.63
C GLY A 123 -6.81 3.80 14.48
N LEU A 124 -6.33 4.90 13.90
CA LEU A 124 -6.19 6.18 14.60
C LEU A 124 -7.56 6.75 14.99
N ARG A 125 -8.53 6.76 14.09
CA ARG A 125 -9.90 7.24 14.41
C ARG A 125 -10.56 6.42 15.52
N GLN A 126 -10.36 5.12 15.53
CA GLN A 126 -10.88 4.24 16.58
C GLN A 126 -10.23 4.49 17.94
N LYS A 127 -8.91 4.68 17.97
CA LYS A 127 -8.15 4.85 19.21
C LYS A 127 -8.13 6.30 19.72
N LEU A 128 -8.30 7.27 18.83
CA LEU A 128 -8.29 8.70 19.11
C LEU A 128 -9.57 9.38 18.59
N PRO A 129 -10.76 9.05 19.12
CA PRO A 129 -12.04 9.56 18.62
C PRO A 129 -12.19 11.08 18.75
N THR A 130 -11.41 11.72 19.62
CA THR A 130 -11.37 13.17 19.81
C THR A 130 -10.43 13.89 18.87
N HIS A 131 -9.62 13.17 18.08
CA HIS A 131 -8.66 13.77 17.15
C HIS A 131 -9.25 13.81 15.74
N ARG A 132 -9.09 14.95 15.10
CA ARG A 132 -9.38 15.12 13.68
C ARG A 132 -8.24 14.57 12.84
N VAL A 133 -8.53 13.74 11.84
CA VAL A 133 -7.55 13.21 10.90
C VAL A 133 -7.82 13.82 9.53
N VAL A 134 -6.87 14.62 9.03
CA VAL A 134 -6.90 15.19 7.68
C VAL A 134 -5.89 14.50 6.78
N VAL A 135 -6.25 14.34 5.51
CA VAL A 135 -5.43 13.63 4.52
C VAL A 135 -5.12 14.55 3.34
N SER A 136 -3.86 14.71 3.01
CA SER A 136 -3.45 15.42 1.80
C SER A 136 -2.86 14.47 0.76
N THR A 137 -3.15 14.75 -0.52
CA THR A 137 -2.65 13.94 -1.65
C THR A 137 -1.98 14.82 -2.70
N THR A 138 -1.19 14.20 -3.60
CA THR A 138 -0.56 14.95 -4.69
C THR A 138 -1.18 14.62 -6.04
N THR A 139 -1.55 13.36 -6.31
CA THR A 139 -2.09 12.94 -7.61
C THR A 139 -3.61 13.10 -7.66
N SER A 140 -4.17 13.40 -8.84
CA SER A 140 -5.63 13.51 -9.03
C SER A 140 -6.36 12.20 -8.78
N THR A 141 -5.75 11.08 -9.14
CA THR A 141 -6.29 9.73 -8.88
C THR A 141 -6.25 9.39 -7.40
N GLY A 142 -5.16 9.74 -6.69
CA GLY A 142 -5.06 9.61 -5.24
C GLY A 142 -6.10 10.45 -4.52
N GLN A 143 -6.32 11.69 -4.99
CA GLN A 143 -7.33 12.60 -4.43
C GLN A 143 -8.76 12.04 -4.58
N LYS A 144 -9.11 11.54 -5.78
CA LYS A 144 -10.43 10.92 -6.01
C LYS A 144 -10.66 9.74 -5.08
N LEU A 145 -9.65 8.90 -4.91
CA LEU A 145 -9.74 7.75 -4.02
C LEU A 145 -9.87 8.18 -2.56
N ALA A 146 -9.09 9.18 -2.13
CA ALA A 146 -9.13 9.69 -0.76
C ALA A 146 -10.51 10.30 -0.43
N LEU A 147 -11.09 11.09 -1.35
CA LEU A 147 -12.46 11.63 -1.21
C LEU A 147 -13.53 10.55 -1.08
N GLY A 148 -13.37 9.40 -1.72
CA GLY A 148 -14.29 8.27 -1.59
C GLY A 148 -14.09 7.40 -0.34
N ARG A 149 -12.93 7.54 0.35
CA ARG A 149 -12.58 6.72 1.53
C ARG A 149 -12.61 7.46 2.85
N PHE A 150 -12.37 8.75 2.82
CA PHE A 150 -12.29 9.61 4.01
C PHE A 150 -13.37 10.70 3.92
N ASP A 151 -13.57 11.42 5.02
CA ASP A 151 -14.45 12.59 5.01
C ASP A 151 -13.92 13.62 4.00
N GLY A 152 -14.74 13.99 3.02
CA GLY A 152 -14.34 14.87 1.93
C GLY A 152 -13.86 16.25 2.38
N ASP A 153 -14.40 16.75 3.50
CA ASP A 153 -13.97 18.02 4.11
C ASP A 153 -12.57 17.96 4.72
N ASP A 154 -12.07 16.77 5.00
CA ASP A 154 -10.76 16.50 5.56
C ASP A 154 -9.72 16.10 4.50
N VAL A 155 -10.08 16.14 3.21
CA VAL A 155 -9.20 15.74 2.10
C VAL A 155 -8.85 16.94 1.22
N PHE A 156 -7.54 17.15 0.98
CA PHE A 156 -7.08 18.28 0.17
C PHE A 156 -5.81 17.96 -0.62
N TYR A 157 -5.47 18.83 -1.58
CA TYR A 157 -4.21 18.73 -2.31
C TYR A 157 -3.05 19.30 -1.50
N PHE A 158 -1.95 18.55 -1.43
CA PHE A 158 -0.72 18.97 -0.77
C PHE A 158 -0.15 20.25 -1.40
N PRO A 159 0.23 21.23 -0.59
CA PRO A 159 0.86 22.46 -1.07
C PRO A 159 2.26 22.19 -1.66
N LEU A 160 2.67 23.00 -2.61
CA LEU A 160 4.05 22.97 -3.12
C LEU A 160 5.05 23.28 -2.00
N ASP A 161 6.23 22.68 -2.04
CA ASP A 161 7.21 22.79 -0.94
C ASP A 161 7.88 24.17 -0.85
N PHE A 162 7.06 25.20 -0.89
CA PHE A 162 7.45 26.59 -0.63
C PHE A 162 6.87 27.06 0.70
N ALA A 163 7.68 27.80 1.45
CA ALA A 163 7.25 28.30 2.77
C ALA A 163 5.96 29.14 2.70
N PHE A 164 5.77 29.93 1.62
CA PHE A 164 4.56 30.74 1.45
C PHE A 164 3.31 29.90 1.22
N ALA A 165 3.45 28.76 0.55
CA ALA A 165 2.33 27.86 0.26
C ALA A 165 1.98 26.95 1.46
N ILE A 166 2.97 26.58 2.27
CA ILE A 166 2.80 25.65 3.39
C ILE A 166 2.35 26.35 4.68
N ARG A 167 2.90 27.52 4.99
CA ARG A 167 2.58 28.26 6.24
C ARG A 167 1.08 28.47 6.49
N PRO A 168 0.26 28.85 5.50
CA PRO A 168 -1.18 29.00 5.71
C PRO A 168 -1.85 27.75 6.26
N TYR A 169 -1.44 26.57 5.79
CA TYR A 169 -1.97 25.29 6.28
C TYR A 169 -1.57 25.05 7.74
N PHE A 170 -0.31 25.26 8.13
CA PHE A 170 0.10 25.09 9.53
C PHE A 170 -0.57 26.12 10.46
N ASN A 171 -0.80 27.33 10.00
CA ASN A 171 -1.50 28.36 10.78
C ASN A 171 -2.97 27.99 11.04
N VAL A 172 -3.64 27.35 10.08
CA VAL A 172 -5.04 26.93 10.18
C VAL A 172 -5.18 25.59 10.89
N LEU A 173 -4.42 24.58 10.48
CA LEU A 173 -4.58 23.20 10.95
C LEU A 173 -3.94 22.94 12.31
N ARG A 174 -2.83 23.61 12.62
CA ARG A 174 -2.05 23.46 13.87
C ARG A 174 -1.89 21.98 14.29
N PRO A 175 -1.37 21.11 13.39
CA PRO A 175 -1.34 19.68 13.65
C PRO A 175 -0.47 19.36 14.87
N ARG A 176 -0.93 18.45 15.71
CA ARG A 176 -0.14 17.85 16.80
C ARG A 176 0.82 16.79 16.27
N LEU A 177 0.39 16.06 15.23
CA LEU A 177 1.17 15.04 14.56
C LEU A 177 1.08 15.24 13.04
N VAL A 178 2.22 15.17 12.37
CA VAL A 178 2.34 15.07 10.92
C VAL A 178 2.86 13.68 10.56
N VAL A 179 2.12 12.97 9.73
CA VAL A 179 2.48 11.63 9.25
C VAL A 179 2.73 11.72 7.75
N VAL A 180 3.93 11.37 7.32
CA VAL A 180 4.30 11.30 5.90
C VAL A 180 4.41 9.84 5.48
N VAL A 181 3.77 9.48 4.39
CA VAL A 181 3.80 8.10 3.87
C VAL A 181 4.95 7.93 2.87
N GLU A 182 5.66 6.83 2.98
CA GLU A 182 6.84 6.46 2.17
C GLU A 182 8.02 7.46 2.35
N THR A 183 8.69 7.87 1.28
CA THR A 183 9.95 8.65 1.35
C THR A 183 9.79 10.08 0.82
N GLU A 184 8.73 10.76 1.23
CA GLU A 184 8.42 12.12 0.84
C GLU A 184 9.12 13.15 1.76
N PHE A 185 10.45 13.27 1.61
CA PHE A 185 11.28 14.15 2.45
C PHE A 185 11.31 15.59 1.91
N TRP A 186 10.21 16.32 2.05
CA TRP A 186 10.05 17.71 1.63
C TRP A 186 10.72 18.68 2.64
N PRO A 187 11.84 19.36 2.29
CA PRO A 187 12.64 20.10 3.26
C PRO A 187 11.89 21.25 3.95
N ASN A 188 11.14 22.08 3.19
CA ASN A 188 10.38 23.18 3.80
C ASN A 188 9.22 22.67 4.62
N PHE A 189 8.50 21.64 4.15
CA PHE A 189 7.36 21.04 4.87
C PHE A 189 7.79 20.49 6.22
N LEU A 190 8.80 19.62 6.25
CA LEU A 190 9.27 18.99 7.50
C LEU A 190 9.84 20.05 8.47
N ARG A 191 10.54 21.06 7.93
CA ARG A 191 11.03 22.19 8.75
C ARG A 191 9.89 22.98 9.38
N LEU A 192 8.88 23.35 8.60
CA LEU A 192 7.74 24.15 9.07
C LEU A 192 6.85 23.35 10.01
N ALA A 193 6.66 22.05 9.76
CA ALA A 193 5.99 21.14 10.68
C ALA A 193 6.68 21.12 12.06
N LYS A 194 8.02 20.99 12.07
CA LYS A 194 8.77 21.01 13.33
C LYS A 194 8.71 22.37 14.02
N GLN A 195 8.73 23.47 13.26
CA GLN A 195 8.60 24.83 13.79
C GLN A 195 7.19 25.13 14.36
N SER A 196 6.14 24.48 13.86
CA SER A 196 4.78 24.59 14.40
C SER A 196 4.59 23.84 15.73
N GLY A 197 5.57 23.04 16.15
CA GLY A 197 5.51 22.21 17.34
C GLY A 197 4.97 20.80 17.12
N ALA A 198 4.65 20.43 15.87
CA ALA A 198 4.17 19.10 15.56
C ALA A 198 5.25 18.04 15.77
N GLN A 199 4.83 16.86 16.22
CA GLN A 199 5.61 15.63 16.09
C GLN A 199 5.55 15.15 14.63
N ILE A 200 6.61 14.53 14.14
CA ILE A 200 6.70 14.12 12.73
C ILE A 200 7.09 12.66 12.65
N ALA A 201 6.22 11.85 12.05
CA ALA A 201 6.50 10.45 11.74
C ALA A 201 6.55 10.25 10.22
N VAL A 202 7.53 9.49 9.74
CA VAL A 202 7.54 8.98 8.35
C VAL A 202 7.28 7.49 8.41
N ILE A 203 6.17 7.05 7.84
CA ILE A 203 5.70 5.66 7.93
C ILE A 203 5.83 4.94 6.59
N ASN A 204 5.86 3.62 6.63
CA ASN A 204 6.02 2.78 5.45
C ASN A 204 7.26 3.15 4.62
N CYS A 205 8.32 3.59 5.30
CA CYS A 205 9.53 4.10 4.66
C CYS A 205 10.22 3.03 3.81
N ARG A 206 10.54 3.43 2.57
CA ARG A 206 11.25 2.57 1.63
C ARG A 206 12.24 3.35 0.79
N ILE A 207 13.48 2.87 0.72
CA ILE A 207 14.51 3.42 -0.17
C ILE A 207 14.87 2.38 -1.23
N SER A 208 14.40 2.57 -2.46
CA SER A 208 14.67 1.63 -3.55
C SER A 208 16.12 1.68 -4.03
N ASN A 209 16.57 0.62 -4.70
CA ASN A 209 17.89 0.58 -5.38
C ASN A 209 18.04 1.73 -6.40
N ARG A 210 16.91 2.18 -6.97
CA ARG A 210 16.90 3.29 -7.96
C ARG A 210 17.06 4.65 -7.28
N SER A 211 16.45 4.87 -6.12
CA SER A 211 16.47 6.16 -5.43
C SER A 211 17.72 6.36 -4.55
N LEU A 212 18.30 5.29 -4.00
CA LEU A 212 19.46 5.36 -3.13
C LEU A 212 20.66 6.12 -3.74
N PRO A 213 21.07 5.90 -5.01
CA PRO A 213 22.15 6.67 -5.62
C PRO A 213 21.84 8.19 -5.69
N GLY A 214 20.57 8.57 -5.86
CA GLY A 214 20.13 9.97 -5.83
C GLY A 214 20.33 10.60 -4.45
N TYR A 215 19.92 9.90 -3.39
CA TYR A 215 20.13 10.36 -2.01
C TYR A 215 21.61 10.42 -1.63
N ARG A 216 22.44 9.45 -2.07
CA ARG A 216 23.90 9.49 -1.88
C ARG A 216 24.52 10.70 -2.55
N ARG A 217 24.13 11.03 -3.79
CA ARG A 217 24.58 12.25 -4.48
C ARG A 217 24.11 13.51 -3.75
N LEU A 218 22.83 13.58 -3.35
CA LEU A 218 22.31 14.71 -2.59
C LEU A 218 23.06 14.91 -1.28
N ARG A 219 23.43 13.82 -0.59
CA ARG A 219 24.27 13.86 0.62
C ARG A 219 25.68 14.42 0.34
N LEU A 220 26.25 14.15 -0.82
CA LEU A 220 27.55 14.69 -1.22
C LEU A 220 27.47 16.18 -1.56
N TRP A 221 26.45 16.59 -2.31
CA TRP A 221 26.35 17.97 -2.81
C TRP A 221 25.70 18.94 -1.80
N LEU A 222 24.72 18.47 -1.04
CA LEU A 222 23.98 19.26 -0.05
C LEU A 222 23.83 18.49 1.28
N PRO A 223 24.95 18.09 1.92
CA PRO A 223 24.90 17.21 3.09
C PRO A 223 24.08 17.78 4.23
N LYS A 224 24.26 19.06 4.52
CA LYS A 224 23.55 19.78 5.60
C LYS A 224 22.05 19.91 5.35
N LEU A 225 21.60 19.97 4.09
CA LEU A 225 20.16 20.04 3.77
C LEU A 225 19.47 18.72 4.08
N LEU A 226 20.03 17.59 3.58
CA LEU A 226 19.45 16.28 3.80
C LEU A 226 19.48 15.91 5.29
N GLU A 227 20.62 16.05 5.94
CA GLU A 227 20.79 15.75 7.37
C GLU A 227 19.77 16.54 8.23
N ARG A 228 19.62 17.85 7.98
CA ARG A 228 18.65 18.66 8.72
C ARG A 228 17.20 18.36 8.39
N THR A 229 16.92 18.01 7.14
CA THR A 229 15.59 17.57 6.74
C THR A 229 15.19 16.33 7.52
N LEU A 230 16.07 15.31 7.56
CA LEU A 230 15.84 14.07 8.30
C LEU A 230 15.86 14.29 9.83
N ALA A 231 16.67 15.22 10.33
CA ALA A 231 16.72 15.53 11.77
C ALA A 231 15.41 16.10 12.33
N ASN A 232 14.56 16.72 11.48
CA ASN A 232 13.24 17.21 11.88
C ASN A 232 12.26 16.07 12.19
N VAL A 233 12.47 14.87 11.65
CA VAL A 233 11.61 13.72 11.84
C VAL A 233 11.87 13.11 13.22
N ASP A 234 10.80 12.78 13.94
CA ASP A 234 10.88 12.20 15.28
C ASP A 234 10.91 10.67 15.24
N CYS A 235 10.25 10.06 14.24
CA CYS A 235 10.24 8.61 14.06
C CYS A 235 10.17 8.25 12.58
N PHE A 236 10.95 7.24 12.18
CA PHE A 236 10.89 6.58 10.88
C PHE A 236 10.46 5.13 11.06
N LEU A 237 9.40 4.71 10.38
CA LEU A 237 8.93 3.33 10.35
C LEU A 237 9.26 2.71 9.00
N ALA A 238 10.37 1.98 8.96
CA ALA A 238 10.88 1.32 7.77
C ALA A 238 10.08 0.05 7.44
N GLN A 239 9.98 -0.29 6.14
CA GLN A 239 9.34 -1.54 5.72
C GLN A 239 10.19 -2.77 6.06
N THR A 240 11.51 -2.66 5.92
CA THR A 240 12.46 -3.77 6.10
C THR A 240 13.73 -3.31 6.83
N ASP A 241 14.53 -4.27 7.33
CA ASP A 241 15.85 -3.98 7.88
C ASP A 241 16.81 -3.36 6.85
N GLU A 242 16.62 -3.68 5.57
CA GLU A 242 17.39 -3.05 4.49
C GLU A 242 17.04 -1.57 4.36
N ASP A 243 15.74 -1.22 4.40
CA ASP A 243 15.29 0.16 4.38
C ASP A 243 15.76 0.93 5.61
N ARG A 244 15.76 0.30 6.80
CA ARG A 244 16.34 0.86 8.01
C ARG A 244 17.81 1.22 7.81
N ARG A 245 18.62 0.29 7.32
CA ARG A 245 20.05 0.53 7.06
C ARG A 245 20.25 1.68 6.06
N ARG A 246 19.46 1.73 4.98
CA ARG A 246 19.54 2.78 3.96
C ARG A 246 19.13 4.14 4.51
N LEU A 247 18.09 4.21 5.37
CA LEU A 247 17.70 5.44 6.05
C LEU A 247 18.85 5.99 6.92
N VAL A 248 19.50 5.15 7.70
CA VAL A 248 20.68 5.54 8.50
C VAL A 248 21.83 5.97 7.60
N GLU A 249 22.09 5.25 6.51
CA GLU A 249 23.12 5.58 5.53
C GLU A 249 22.94 6.98 4.94
N ILE A 250 21.70 7.39 4.62
CA ILE A 250 21.42 8.72 4.07
C ILE A 250 21.36 9.83 5.13
N GLY A 251 21.47 9.50 6.42
CA GLY A 251 21.62 10.47 7.51
C GLY A 251 20.50 10.51 8.55
N ALA A 252 19.56 9.58 8.52
CA ALA A 252 18.61 9.43 9.62
C ALA A 252 19.32 8.94 10.89
N ARG A 253 18.92 9.45 12.06
CA ARG A 253 19.48 9.00 13.35
C ARG A 253 19.01 7.58 13.64
N GLU A 254 19.94 6.66 13.92
CA GLU A 254 19.62 5.23 14.11
C GLU A 254 18.55 5.00 15.18
N GLY A 255 18.62 5.67 16.32
CA GLY A 255 17.65 5.56 17.41
C GLY A 255 16.24 6.06 17.08
N LYS A 256 16.04 6.70 15.91
CA LYS A 256 14.72 7.14 15.43
C LYS A 256 14.16 6.25 14.31
N VAL A 257 14.87 5.19 13.92
CA VAL A 257 14.46 4.31 12.82
C VAL A 257 14.09 2.94 13.36
N MET A 258 12.84 2.55 13.21
CA MET A 258 12.29 1.24 13.58
C MET A 258 11.76 0.51 12.35
N VAL A 259 11.75 -0.82 12.37
CA VAL A 259 11.11 -1.65 11.34
C VAL A 259 9.68 -1.96 11.79
N ALA A 260 8.71 -1.42 11.06
CA ALA A 260 7.30 -1.68 11.31
C ALA A 260 6.68 -2.69 10.33
N GLY A 261 7.33 -2.95 9.20
CA GLY A 261 6.79 -3.76 8.11
C GLY A 261 6.12 -2.91 7.03
N ASN A 262 5.59 -3.57 6.00
CA ASN A 262 4.96 -2.90 4.88
C ASN A 262 3.41 -2.93 5.04
N LEU A 263 2.80 -1.75 5.15
CA LEU A 263 1.36 -1.58 5.31
C LEU A 263 0.52 -2.23 4.21
N LYS A 264 1.08 -2.42 3.02
CA LYS A 264 0.39 -3.08 1.90
C LYS A 264 0.07 -4.55 2.18
N PHE A 265 0.78 -5.20 3.11
CA PHE A 265 0.56 -6.61 3.46
C PHE A 265 -0.53 -6.83 4.52
N ASP A 266 -0.95 -5.78 5.21
CA ASP A 266 -2.06 -5.87 6.16
C ASP A 266 -3.42 -5.82 5.41
N VAL A 267 -3.64 -6.84 4.59
CA VAL A 267 -4.92 -7.04 3.91
C VAL A 267 -5.92 -7.52 4.96
N ALA A 268 -7.01 -6.77 5.13
CA ALA A 268 -8.11 -7.23 5.96
C ALA A 268 -8.72 -8.51 5.36
N PRO A 269 -9.10 -9.51 6.19
CA PRO A 269 -9.82 -10.65 5.69
C PRO A 269 -11.08 -10.16 4.95
N PRO A 270 -11.33 -10.62 3.72
CA PRO A 270 -12.52 -10.20 3.00
C PRO A 270 -13.76 -10.73 3.72
N VAL A 271 -14.79 -9.91 3.79
CA VAL A 271 -16.11 -10.37 4.20
C VAL A 271 -16.55 -11.41 3.19
N LEU A 272 -16.94 -12.60 3.65
CA LEU A 272 -17.40 -13.67 2.77
C LEU A 272 -18.84 -13.38 2.33
N PRO A 273 -19.07 -12.94 1.08
CA PRO A 273 -20.41 -12.75 0.56
C PRO A 273 -21.11 -14.11 0.38
N LYS A 274 -22.44 -14.13 0.45
CA LYS A 274 -23.25 -15.36 0.31
C LYS A 274 -22.92 -16.17 -0.96
N ILE A 275 -22.51 -15.51 -2.03
CA ILE A 275 -22.15 -16.18 -3.29
C ILE A 275 -21.00 -17.18 -3.10
N VAL A 276 -20.05 -16.93 -2.20
CA VAL A 276 -18.91 -17.83 -2.00
C VAL A 276 -19.36 -19.17 -1.42
N SER A 277 -20.22 -19.14 -0.39
CA SER A 277 -20.82 -20.37 0.17
C SER A 277 -21.71 -21.07 -0.85
N SER A 278 -22.61 -20.33 -1.51
CA SER A 278 -23.54 -20.92 -2.50
C SER A 278 -22.81 -21.53 -3.69
N LEU A 279 -21.79 -20.86 -4.24
CA LEU A 279 -20.98 -21.40 -5.35
C LEU A 279 -20.12 -22.57 -4.87
N GLY A 280 -19.53 -22.50 -3.67
CA GLY A 280 -18.76 -23.59 -3.10
C GLY A 280 -19.58 -24.86 -2.89
N GLU A 281 -20.79 -24.76 -2.35
CA GLU A 281 -21.74 -25.86 -2.22
C GLU A 281 -22.14 -26.44 -3.58
N ASN A 282 -22.40 -25.59 -4.57
CA ASN A 282 -22.74 -25.99 -5.93
C ASN A 282 -21.59 -26.74 -6.61
N LEU A 283 -20.36 -26.26 -6.51
CA LEU A 283 -19.16 -26.92 -7.04
C LEU A 283 -18.93 -28.29 -6.38
N ALA A 284 -19.11 -28.37 -5.07
CA ALA A 284 -19.00 -29.64 -4.33
C ALA A 284 -20.08 -30.62 -4.75
N TYR A 285 -21.34 -30.19 -4.88
CA TYR A 285 -22.46 -31.02 -5.28
C TYR A 285 -22.33 -31.55 -6.73
N SER A 286 -21.89 -30.71 -7.67
CA SER A 286 -21.64 -31.10 -9.07
C SER A 286 -20.38 -31.96 -9.24
N GLY A 287 -19.54 -32.05 -8.21
CA GLY A 287 -18.20 -32.63 -8.28
C GLY A 287 -17.31 -31.90 -9.27
N ALA A 288 -17.52 -30.58 -9.40
CA ALA A 288 -16.76 -29.73 -10.28
C ALA A 288 -15.36 -29.43 -9.70
N GLY A 289 -14.41 -29.33 -10.58
CA GLY A 289 -13.02 -28.99 -10.27
C GLY A 289 -12.05 -29.67 -11.23
N PRO A 290 -10.82 -29.16 -11.24
CA PRO A 290 -10.23 -28.05 -10.48
C PRO A 290 -10.86 -26.67 -10.78
N VAL A 291 -10.74 -25.73 -9.84
CA VAL A 291 -11.26 -24.36 -9.99
C VAL A 291 -10.10 -23.42 -10.25
N LEU A 292 -10.09 -22.81 -11.44
CA LEU A 292 -9.13 -21.76 -11.82
C LEU A 292 -9.79 -20.38 -11.64
N VAL A 293 -9.33 -19.58 -10.68
CA VAL A 293 -9.84 -18.20 -10.48
C VAL A 293 -8.92 -17.20 -11.18
N CYS A 294 -9.42 -16.58 -12.26
CA CYS A 294 -8.75 -15.55 -13.04
C CYS A 294 -9.29 -14.18 -12.65
N GLY A 295 -8.60 -13.49 -11.75
CA GLY A 295 -9.07 -12.24 -11.17
C GLY A 295 -8.44 -11.00 -11.78
N SER A 296 -9.23 -9.94 -11.88
CA SER A 296 -8.81 -8.61 -12.37
C SER A 296 -8.20 -8.65 -13.78
N THR A 297 -8.80 -9.42 -14.69
CA THR A 297 -8.33 -9.52 -16.07
C THR A 297 -8.58 -8.24 -16.86
N LEU A 298 -7.72 -7.98 -17.83
CA LEU A 298 -7.78 -6.83 -18.71
C LEU A 298 -7.79 -7.27 -20.17
N GLU A 299 -8.19 -6.34 -21.05
CA GLU A 299 -8.21 -6.53 -22.49
C GLU A 299 -6.88 -7.11 -23.00
N GLY A 300 -6.97 -8.20 -23.78
CA GLY A 300 -5.84 -8.94 -24.33
C GLY A 300 -5.40 -10.15 -23.48
N GLU A 301 -5.93 -10.35 -22.27
CA GLU A 301 -5.58 -11.50 -21.44
C GLU A 301 -6.60 -12.64 -21.55
N GLU A 302 -7.91 -12.30 -21.66
CA GLU A 302 -8.99 -13.27 -21.58
C GLU A 302 -8.90 -14.33 -22.66
N GLY A 303 -8.57 -13.98 -23.89
CA GLY A 303 -8.41 -14.93 -24.98
C GLY A 303 -7.34 -16.00 -24.70
N SER A 304 -6.21 -15.60 -24.13
CA SER A 304 -5.12 -16.50 -23.76
C SER A 304 -5.49 -17.40 -22.59
N LEU A 305 -6.20 -16.87 -21.58
CA LEU A 305 -6.69 -17.62 -20.44
C LEU A 305 -7.75 -18.65 -20.86
N LEU A 306 -8.68 -18.29 -21.75
CA LEU A 306 -9.70 -19.19 -22.30
C LEU A 306 -9.07 -20.30 -23.15
N SER A 307 -8.04 -19.98 -23.94
CA SER A 307 -7.28 -20.98 -24.69
C SER A 307 -6.57 -21.98 -23.77
N ALA A 308 -5.90 -21.48 -22.71
CA ALA A 308 -5.28 -22.34 -21.71
C ALA A 308 -6.32 -23.21 -20.98
N PHE A 309 -7.49 -22.65 -20.66
CA PHE A 309 -8.57 -23.37 -20.00
C PHE A 309 -9.17 -24.48 -20.88
N ARG A 310 -9.21 -24.31 -22.19
CA ARG A 310 -9.62 -25.38 -23.12
C ARG A 310 -8.72 -26.62 -23.01
N ASN A 311 -7.42 -26.40 -22.86
CA ASN A 311 -6.47 -27.51 -22.65
C ASN A 311 -6.70 -28.19 -21.28
N ILE A 312 -7.08 -27.42 -20.25
CA ILE A 312 -7.42 -27.95 -18.93
C ILE A 312 -8.68 -28.81 -19.02
N LEU A 313 -9.73 -28.35 -19.71
CA LEU A 313 -10.98 -29.11 -19.88
C LEU A 313 -10.79 -30.45 -20.63
N ALA A 314 -9.80 -30.56 -21.50
CA ALA A 314 -9.50 -31.81 -22.20
C ALA A 314 -9.07 -32.92 -21.24
N ASN A 315 -8.38 -32.58 -20.12
CA ASN A 315 -7.92 -33.52 -19.12
C ASN A 315 -8.84 -33.55 -17.86
N HIS A 316 -9.50 -32.43 -17.59
CA HIS A 316 -10.38 -32.22 -16.45
C HIS A 316 -11.76 -31.70 -16.91
N PRO A 317 -12.64 -32.56 -17.45
CA PRO A 317 -13.89 -32.13 -18.09
C PRO A 317 -14.86 -31.38 -17.17
N LYS A 318 -14.71 -31.51 -15.86
CA LYS A 318 -15.51 -30.80 -14.86
C LYS A 318 -14.80 -29.57 -14.27
N ALA A 319 -13.65 -29.17 -14.82
CA ALA A 319 -12.95 -27.97 -14.38
C ALA A 319 -13.83 -26.71 -14.55
N VAL A 320 -13.67 -25.76 -13.66
CA VAL A 320 -14.39 -24.47 -13.71
C VAL A 320 -13.40 -23.33 -13.70
N MET A 321 -13.57 -22.37 -14.62
CA MET A 321 -12.90 -21.09 -14.55
C MET A 321 -13.86 -20.05 -13.97
N VAL A 322 -13.46 -19.42 -12.87
CA VAL A 322 -14.07 -18.18 -12.35
C VAL A 322 -13.34 -17.01 -12.98
N LEU A 323 -13.98 -16.30 -13.89
CA LEU A 323 -13.39 -15.20 -14.65
C LEU A 323 -13.94 -13.87 -14.16
N ALA A 324 -13.09 -12.97 -13.67
CA ALA A 324 -13.47 -11.69 -13.10
C ALA A 324 -12.74 -10.52 -13.80
N PRO A 325 -13.33 -9.89 -14.83
CA PRO A 325 -12.77 -8.72 -15.49
C PRO A 325 -12.69 -7.52 -14.54
N ARG A 326 -11.63 -6.72 -14.67
CA ARG A 326 -11.36 -5.57 -13.79
C ARG A 326 -12.36 -4.44 -13.93
N HIS A 327 -12.86 -4.21 -15.14
CA HIS A 327 -13.66 -3.07 -15.50
C HIS A 327 -15.09 -3.47 -15.83
N PRO A 328 -16.13 -2.91 -15.15
CA PRO A 328 -17.53 -3.26 -15.38
C PRO A 328 -18.00 -3.06 -16.81
N GLU A 329 -17.48 -2.04 -17.50
CA GLU A 329 -17.78 -1.75 -18.90
C GLU A 329 -17.41 -2.89 -19.85
N ARG A 330 -16.55 -3.83 -19.43
CA ARG A 330 -16.10 -4.97 -20.24
C ARG A 330 -16.89 -6.26 -19.96
N PHE A 331 -17.77 -6.30 -18.98
CA PHE A 331 -18.48 -7.53 -18.61
C PHE A 331 -19.26 -8.15 -19.77
N ALA A 332 -19.96 -7.32 -20.54
CA ALA A 332 -20.72 -7.80 -21.71
C ALA A 332 -19.80 -8.27 -22.85
N GLU A 333 -18.71 -7.56 -23.11
CA GLU A 333 -17.70 -7.95 -24.11
C GLU A 333 -17.06 -9.31 -23.78
N VAL A 334 -16.66 -9.51 -22.51
CA VAL A 334 -16.04 -10.76 -22.07
C VAL A 334 -17.07 -11.92 -22.10
N ALA A 335 -18.33 -11.67 -21.74
CA ALA A 335 -19.37 -12.67 -21.87
C ALA A 335 -19.54 -13.14 -23.33
N ALA A 336 -19.63 -12.20 -24.27
CA ALA A 336 -19.72 -12.48 -25.71
C ALA A 336 -18.48 -13.24 -26.22
N LEU A 337 -17.29 -12.89 -25.74
CA LEU A 337 -16.07 -13.63 -26.08
C LEU A 337 -16.13 -15.10 -25.63
N VAL A 338 -16.57 -15.36 -24.40
CA VAL A 338 -16.74 -16.71 -23.84
C VAL A 338 -17.71 -17.53 -24.66
N GLU A 339 -18.88 -16.95 -24.99
CA GLU A 339 -19.94 -17.57 -25.80
C GLU A 339 -19.45 -17.85 -27.23
N SER A 340 -18.75 -16.91 -27.87
CA SER A 340 -18.21 -17.07 -29.22
C SER A 340 -17.20 -18.21 -29.33
N LEU A 341 -16.51 -18.52 -28.23
CA LEU A 341 -15.56 -19.64 -28.15
C LEU A 341 -16.24 -20.97 -27.76
N GLY A 342 -17.57 -20.99 -27.57
CA GLY A 342 -18.37 -22.19 -27.32
C GLY A 342 -18.23 -22.77 -25.92
N PHE A 343 -17.82 -21.98 -24.90
CA PHE A 343 -17.82 -22.43 -23.51
C PHE A 343 -19.20 -22.30 -22.87
N PRO A 344 -19.63 -23.25 -22.03
CA PRO A 344 -20.75 -23.02 -21.11
C PRO A 344 -20.45 -21.79 -20.23
N LEU A 345 -21.45 -20.89 -20.12
CA LEU A 345 -21.29 -19.61 -19.41
C LEU A 345 -22.39 -19.45 -18.35
N TRP A 346 -21.97 -19.16 -17.12
CA TRP A 346 -22.85 -18.68 -16.05
C TRP A 346 -22.40 -17.28 -15.65
N ARG A 347 -23.34 -16.33 -15.70
CA ARG A 347 -23.05 -14.95 -15.25
C ARG A 347 -23.49 -14.79 -13.82
N ARG A 348 -22.60 -14.27 -12.97
CA ARG A 348 -22.88 -14.05 -11.54
C ARG A 348 -24.17 -13.27 -11.29
N SER A 349 -24.44 -12.23 -12.10
CA SER A 349 -25.63 -11.39 -11.97
C SER A 349 -26.94 -12.11 -12.29
N LEU A 350 -26.90 -13.19 -13.05
CA LEU A 350 -28.08 -13.95 -13.51
C LEU A 350 -28.16 -15.34 -12.91
N TRP A 351 -27.11 -15.79 -12.19
CA TRP A 351 -27.03 -17.14 -11.67
C TRP A 351 -27.99 -17.39 -10.51
N SER A 352 -28.85 -18.37 -10.64
CA SER A 352 -29.90 -18.74 -9.70
C SER A 352 -29.63 -20.04 -8.94
N GLY A 353 -28.45 -20.67 -9.16
CA GLY A 353 -28.07 -21.93 -8.52
C GLY A 353 -27.90 -23.10 -9.48
N ASP A 354 -27.93 -22.84 -10.80
CA ASP A 354 -27.67 -23.84 -11.82
C ASP A 354 -26.30 -24.49 -11.61
N LEU A 355 -26.22 -25.81 -11.91
CA LEU A 355 -25.00 -26.56 -11.70
C LEU A 355 -23.86 -26.04 -12.57
N VAL A 356 -22.77 -25.65 -11.92
CA VAL A 356 -21.59 -25.13 -12.57
C VAL A 356 -20.54 -26.24 -12.65
N ALA A 357 -20.28 -26.73 -13.87
CA ALA A 357 -19.23 -27.73 -14.13
C ALA A 357 -18.81 -27.65 -15.61
N GLY A 358 -17.51 -27.74 -15.89
CA GLY A 358 -16.99 -27.82 -17.26
C GLY A 358 -17.14 -26.52 -18.06
N GLY A 359 -17.08 -25.35 -17.42
CA GLY A 359 -17.28 -24.07 -18.10
C GLY A 359 -16.82 -22.86 -17.30
N ILE A 360 -17.36 -21.70 -17.66
CA ILE A 360 -16.92 -20.39 -17.15
C ILE A 360 -17.99 -19.78 -16.24
N PHE A 361 -17.62 -19.43 -15.03
CA PHE A 361 -18.40 -18.58 -14.13
C PHE A 361 -17.88 -17.16 -14.20
N LEU A 362 -18.58 -16.29 -14.94
CA LEU A 362 -18.21 -14.89 -15.12
C LEU A 362 -18.68 -14.04 -13.96
N VAL A 363 -17.77 -13.41 -13.26
CA VAL A 363 -18.05 -12.49 -12.15
C VAL A 363 -18.28 -11.10 -12.72
N ASP A 364 -19.52 -10.81 -13.06
CA ASP A 364 -19.99 -9.51 -13.55
C ASP A 364 -20.55 -8.63 -12.42
N SER A 365 -19.88 -8.65 -11.27
CA SER A 365 -20.16 -7.89 -10.07
C SER A 365 -18.88 -7.30 -9.46
N ILE A 366 -19.04 -6.33 -8.55
CA ILE A 366 -17.92 -5.66 -7.89
C ILE A 366 -17.87 -6.07 -6.41
N GLY A 367 -16.61 -6.30 -5.91
CA GLY A 367 -16.35 -6.51 -4.48
C GLY A 367 -16.36 -7.96 -4.02
N GLU A 368 -16.66 -8.95 -4.88
CA GLU A 368 -16.74 -10.36 -4.53
C GLU A 368 -15.45 -11.15 -4.82
N LEU A 369 -14.60 -10.68 -5.74
CA LEU A 369 -13.41 -11.40 -6.22
C LEU A 369 -12.47 -11.82 -5.09
N ALA A 370 -12.15 -10.93 -4.17
CA ALA A 370 -11.21 -11.22 -3.09
C ALA A 370 -11.63 -12.43 -2.26
N ALA A 371 -12.95 -12.61 -2.05
CA ALA A 371 -13.49 -13.75 -1.33
C ALA A 371 -13.57 -15.01 -2.20
N LEU A 372 -13.83 -14.88 -3.50
CA LEU A 372 -13.89 -16.00 -4.45
C LEU A 372 -12.57 -16.75 -4.61
N TYR A 373 -11.43 -16.10 -4.32
CA TYR A 373 -10.13 -16.80 -4.28
C TYR A 373 -10.09 -17.95 -3.26
N SER A 374 -10.97 -17.95 -2.24
CA SER A 374 -11.08 -19.08 -1.29
C SER A 374 -11.50 -20.39 -1.93
N LEU A 375 -12.15 -20.34 -3.10
CA LEU A 375 -12.59 -21.51 -3.86
C LEU A 375 -11.53 -22.01 -4.86
N ALA A 376 -10.43 -21.27 -5.03
CA ALA A 376 -9.48 -21.53 -6.09
C ALA A 376 -8.58 -22.75 -5.80
N THR A 377 -8.43 -23.62 -6.79
CA THR A 377 -7.33 -24.59 -6.87
C THR A 377 -6.04 -23.89 -7.30
N VAL A 378 -6.14 -22.96 -8.26
CA VAL A 378 -5.06 -22.07 -8.73
C VAL A 378 -5.65 -20.68 -8.97
N ALA A 379 -4.94 -19.65 -8.60
CA ALA A 379 -5.31 -18.26 -8.85
C ALA A 379 -4.39 -17.63 -9.92
N PHE A 380 -4.99 -17.04 -10.95
CA PHE A 380 -4.30 -16.14 -11.86
C PHE A 380 -4.67 -14.69 -11.56
N VAL A 381 -3.66 -13.82 -11.42
CA VAL A 381 -3.87 -12.39 -11.15
C VAL A 381 -3.53 -11.58 -12.39
N GLY A 382 -4.54 -10.98 -13.00
CA GLY A 382 -4.47 -10.30 -14.29
C GLY A 382 -3.89 -8.88 -14.26
N GLY A 383 -4.02 -8.18 -15.41
CA GLY A 383 -3.32 -6.93 -15.69
C GLY A 383 -1.82 -7.13 -15.85
N SER A 384 -1.39 -8.36 -16.02
CA SER A 384 -0.01 -8.80 -15.89
C SER A 384 0.57 -9.50 -17.11
N LEU A 385 -0.26 -10.08 -17.99
CA LEU A 385 0.17 -10.59 -19.30
C LEU A 385 0.28 -9.46 -20.34
N VAL A 386 -0.38 -8.36 -20.12
CA VAL A 386 -0.34 -7.13 -20.90
C VAL A 386 0.36 -6.02 -20.11
N PRO A 387 0.96 -4.99 -20.76
CA PRO A 387 1.73 -3.94 -20.06
C PRO A 387 0.83 -2.95 -19.32
N ARG A 388 0.11 -3.42 -18.30
CA ARG A 388 -0.80 -2.65 -17.44
C ARG A 388 -0.38 -2.59 -15.97
N GLY A 389 0.73 -3.27 -15.62
CA GLY A 389 1.39 -3.16 -14.31
C GLY A 389 0.90 -4.10 -13.22
N GLY A 390 0.01 -5.04 -13.54
CA GLY A 390 -0.46 -6.09 -12.63
C GLY A 390 -1.41 -5.61 -11.53
N HIS A 391 -2.00 -6.58 -10.84
CA HIS A 391 -2.93 -6.37 -9.74
C HIS A 391 -2.46 -7.04 -8.44
N ASN A 392 -3.31 -6.99 -7.40
CA ASN A 392 -2.97 -7.38 -6.03
C ASN A 392 -2.91 -8.90 -5.85
N ILE A 393 -1.71 -9.45 -5.69
CA ILE A 393 -1.50 -10.89 -5.42
C ILE A 393 -1.72 -11.28 -3.94
N LEU A 394 -1.93 -10.32 -3.04
CA LEU A 394 -2.10 -10.60 -1.61
C LEU A 394 -3.48 -11.20 -1.29
N GLU A 395 -4.48 -10.94 -2.16
CA GLU A 395 -5.83 -11.49 -2.00
C GLU A 395 -5.86 -13.01 -2.09
N PRO A 396 -5.35 -13.67 -3.15
CA PRO A 396 -5.22 -15.12 -3.17
C PRO A 396 -4.20 -15.67 -2.15
N ALA A 397 -3.13 -14.92 -1.84
CA ALA A 397 -2.15 -15.32 -0.83
C ALA A 397 -2.77 -15.50 0.56
N PHE A 398 -3.79 -14.71 0.88
CA PHE A 398 -4.54 -14.79 2.13
C PHE A 398 -5.13 -16.18 2.39
N TYR A 399 -5.55 -16.88 1.33
CA TYR A 399 -6.13 -18.21 1.40
C TYR A 399 -5.10 -19.34 1.20
N GLY A 400 -3.83 -19.02 1.05
CA GLY A 400 -2.79 -20.01 0.76
C GLY A 400 -2.98 -20.69 -0.59
N VAL A 401 -3.60 -19.98 -1.55
CA VAL A 401 -3.80 -20.45 -2.92
C VAL A 401 -2.52 -20.24 -3.73
N PRO A 402 -2.10 -21.21 -4.56
CA PRO A 402 -0.99 -21.01 -5.50
C PRO A 402 -1.31 -19.91 -6.51
N ILE A 403 -0.36 -18.98 -6.68
CA ILE A 403 -0.54 -17.76 -7.43
C ILE A 403 0.28 -17.80 -8.71
N VAL A 404 -0.38 -17.48 -9.82
CA VAL A 404 0.25 -17.23 -11.12
C VAL A 404 -0.02 -15.78 -11.53
N THR A 405 0.97 -15.09 -12.07
CA THR A 405 0.85 -13.73 -12.60
C THR A 405 1.78 -13.55 -13.80
N GLY A 406 1.50 -12.58 -14.66
CA GLY A 406 2.32 -12.30 -15.84
C GLY A 406 3.57 -11.47 -15.52
N ASN A 407 4.35 -11.16 -16.57
CA ASN A 407 5.62 -10.43 -16.48
C ASN A 407 5.47 -8.93 -16.18
N HIS A 408 4.27 -8.36 -16.36
CA HIS A 408 4.00 -6.94 -16.14
C HIS A 408 3.36 -6.72 -14.78
N TYR A 409 4.17 -6.47 -13.76
CA TYR A 409 3.72 -6.27 -12.36
C TYR A 409 4.30 -4.99 -11.73
N GLU A 410 4.51 -3.96 -12.52
CA GLU A 410 5.18 -2.72 -12.13
C GLU A 410 4.49 -2.01 -10.96
N ASN A 411 3.14 -2.06 -10.89
CA ASN A 411 2.36 -1.45 -9.81
C ASN A 411 2.53 -2.18 -8.47
N PHE A 412 2.85 -3.49 -8.52
CA PHE A 412 3.03 -4.35 -7.34
C PHE A 412 4.44 -4.93 -7.28
N ARG A 413 5.41 -4.33 -7.96
CA ARG A 413 6.79 -4.84 -8.12
C ARG A 413 7.40 -5.34 -6.83
N ASP A 414 7.24 -4.61 -5.74
CA ASP A 414 7.90 -4.94 -4.48
C ASP A 414 7.25 -6.13 -3.81
N VAL A 415 5.93 -6.18 -3.82
CA VAL A 415 5.14 -7.30 -3.31
C VAL A 415 5.47 -8.56 -4.11
N VAL A 416 5.40 -8.48 -5.44
CA VAL A 416 5.69 -9.63 -6.32
C VAL A 416 7.14 -10.09 -6.14
N ASN A 417 8.12 -9.18 -6.16
CA ASN A 417 9.52 -9.56 -5.94
C ASN A 417 9.78 -10.17 -4.55
N PHE A 418 9.05 -9.73 -3.53
CA PHE A 418 9.12 -10.33 -2.21
C PHE A 418 8.61 -11.78 -2.20
N PHE A 419 7.54 -12.05 -2.94
CA PHE A 419 6.96 -13.39 -3.12
C PHE A 419 7.86 -14.29 -3.98
N VAL A 420 8.42 -13.76 -5.08
CA VAL A 420 9.36 -14.51 -5.94
C VAL A 420 10.55 -15.03 -5.15
N ARG A 421 11.19 -14.17 -4.32
CA ARG A 421 12.33 -14.58 -3.48
C ARG A 421 11.99 -15.68 -2.47
N ARG A 422 10.71 -15.95 -2.20
CA ARG A 422 10.21 -16.98 -1.28
C ARG A 422 9.59 -18.17 -1.99
N ASN A 423 9.70 -18.24 -3.31
CA ASN A 423 9.01 -19.23 -4.14
C ASN A 423 7.50 -19.29 -3.80
N ALA A 424 6.85 -18.13 -3.75
CA ALA A 424 5.48 -17.91 -3.31
C ALA A 424 4.54 -17.43 -4.44
N VAL A 425 5.06 -17.29 -5.65
CA VAL A 425 4.34 -16.89 -6.87
C VAL A 425 5.06 -17.41 -8.10
N ARG A 426 4.33 -17.83 -9.12
CA ARG A 426 4.85 -18.16 -10.45
C ARG A 426 4.66 -16.97 -11.39
N ILE A 427 5.75 -16.52 -12.01
CA ILE A 427 5.71 -15.50 -13.07
C ILE A 427 5.73 -16.22 -14.40
N VAL A 428 4.82 -15.84 -15.31
CA VAL A 428 4.69 -16.51 -16.63
C VAL A 428 4.58 -15.49 -17.77
N GLY A 429 5.14 -15.86 -18.91
CA GLY A 429 4.82 -15.24 -20.20
C GLY A 429 3.60 -15.89 -20.84
N LEU A 430 3.09 -15.28 -21.92
CA LEU A 430 1.95 -15.82 -22.68
C LEU A 430 2.17 -17.27 -23.14
N ALA A 431 3.39 -17.60 -23.62
CA ALA A 431 3.72 -18.92 -24.12
C ALA A 431 3.79 -20.00 -23.01
N GLU A 432 4.18 -19.61 -21.79
CA GLU A 432 4.36 -20.51 -20.66
C GLU A 432 3.06 -20.75 -19.88
N LEU A 433 2.11 -19.82 -19.98
CA LEU A 433 0.87 -19.83 -19.22
C LEU A 433 0.10 -21.17 -19.24
N PRO A 434 -0.17 -21.80 -20.42
CA PRO A 434 -0.92 -23.05 -20.45
C PRO A 434 -0.20 -24.20 -19.74
N LEU A 435 1.13 -24.28 -19.90
CA LEU A 435 1.95 -25.33 -19.29
C LEU A 435 1.99 -25.19 -17.76
N VAL A 436 2.25 -23.99 -17.26
CA VAL A 436 2.33 -23.72 -15.81
C VAL A 436 0.97 -23.92 -15.14
N LEU A 437 -0.13 -23.51 -15.75
CA LEU A 437 -1.47 -23.75 -15.20
C LEU A 437 -1.78 -25.25 -15.14
N MET A 438 -1.44 -26.03 -16.18
CA MET A 438 -1.64 -27.46 -16.20
C MET A 438 -0.76 -28.17 -15.14
N GLU A 439 0.53 -27.83 -15.05
CA GLU A 439 1.45 -28.33 -14.03
C GLU A 439 0.88 -28.14 -12.61
N LEU A 440 0.43 -26.93 -12.31
CA LEU A 440 -0.14 -26.64 -10.99
C LEU A 440 -1.48 -27.35 -10.76
N ILE A 441 -2.29 -27.57 -11.78
CA ILE A 441 -3.54 -28.30 -11.66
C ILE A 441 -3.29 -29.80 -11.40
N ASP A 442 -2.30 -30.37 -12.06
CA ASP A 442 -2.00 -31.81 -11.95
C ASP A 442 -1.18 -32.14 -10.70
N SER A 443 -0.28 -31.23 -10.27
CA SER A 443 0.62 -31.45 -9.14
C SER A 443 0.07 -30.92 -7.82
N GLY A 444 -0.53 -31.78 -6.99
CA GLY A 444 -0.98 -31.42 -5.64
C GLY A 444 0.15 -30.98 -4.71
N SER A 445 1.35 -31.54 -4.86
CA SER A 445 2.53 -31.19 -4.05
C SER A 445 3.06 -29.80 -4.36
N GLU A 446 3.14 -29.43 -5.66
CA GLU A 446 3.53 -28.10 -6.11
C GLU A 446 2.54 -27.06 -5.61
N ARG A 447 1.23 -27.31 -5.80
CA ARG A 447 0.18 -26.42 -5.28
C ARG A 447 0.32 -26.18 -3.79
N ALA A 448 0.44 -27.26 -3.01
CA ALA A 448 0.56 -27.16 -1.56
C ALA A 448 1.80 -26.40 -1.13
N THR A 449 2.92 -26.54 -1.85
CA THR A 449 4.17 -25.84 -1.56
C THR A 449 4.04 -24.35 -1.88
N LEU A 450 3.58 -24.01 -3.09
CA LEU A 450 3.45 -22.63 -3.53
C LEU A 450 2.42 -21.86 -2.68
N GLY A 451 1.29 -22.50 -2.36
CA GLY A 451 0.26 -21.91 -1.50
C GLY A 451 0.73 -21.68 -0.06
N ARG A 452 1.39 -22.67 0.56
CA ARG A 452 1.99 -22.47 1.89
C ARG A 452 3.01 -21.35 1.91
N ASN A 453 3.88 -21.26 0.89
CA ASN A 453 4.85 -20.20 0.78
C ASN A 453 4.18 -18.83 0.61
N ALA A 454 3.10 -18.75 -0.17
CA ALA A 454 2.33 -17.53 -0.37
C ALA A 454 1.71 -17.03 0.95
N LEU A 455 1.06 -17.90 1.70
CA LEU A 455 0.50 -17.58 3.01
C LEU A 455 1.58 -17.19 4.01
N ALA A 456 2.67 -17.95 4.12
CA ALA A 456 3.79 -17.64 5.02
C ALA A 456 4.48 -16.32 4.66
N ALA A 457 4.62 -16.01 3.36
CA ALA A 457 5.14 -14.72 2.91
C ALA A 457 4.24 -13.56 3.35
N LEU A 458 2.93 -13.68 3.19
CA LEU A 458 1.95 -12.70 3.64
C LEU A 458 2.01 -12.54 5.17
N GLU A 459 1.93 -13.62 5.92
CA GLU A 459 1.91 -13.61 7.39
C GLU A 459 3.19 -13.02 8.00
N SER A 460 4.35 -13.26 7.37
CA SER A 460 5.62 -12.69 7.83
C SER A 460 5.67 -11.16 7.84
N GLN A 461 4.76 -10.50 7.12
CA GLN A 461 4.66 -9.05 7.01
C GLN A 461 3.47 -8.44 7.75
N ARG A 462 2.57 -9.26 8.30
CA ARG A 462 1.37 -8.80 9.03
C ARG A 462 1.70 -8.02 10.29
N GLY A 463 0.76 -7.19 10.71
CA GLY A 463 0.86 -6.36 11.92
C GLY A 463 1.65 -5.07 11.73
N ALA A 464 1.98 -4.69 10.49
CA ALA A 464 2.61 -3.41 10.19
C ALA A 464 1.70 -2.24 10.59
N THR A 465 0.39 -2.35 10.35
CA THR A 465 -0.60 -1.34 10.74
C THR A 465 -0.67 -1.17 12.25
N ASP A 466 -0.77 -2.26 13.00
CA ASP A 466 -0.86 -2.20 14.47
C ASP A 466 0.41 -1.62 15.08
N ARG A 467 1.58 -2.03 14.60
CA ARG A 467 2.86 -1.45 15.04
C ARG A 467 2.93 0.05 14.71
N THR A 468 2.49 0.44 13.51
CA THR A 468 2.46 1.83 13.07
C THR A 468 1.50 2.65 13.94
N VAL A 469 0.25 2.20 14.13
CA VAL A 469 -0.74 2.89 14.95
C VAL A 469 -0.24 3.06 16.39
N ARG A 470 0.31 2.00 17.00
CA ARG A 470 0.87 2.06 18.35
C ARG A 470 1.95 3.12 18.49
N THR A 471 2.91 3.14 17.58
CA THR A 471 3.98 4.15 17.58
C THR A 471 3.45 5.56 17.38
N LEU A 472 2.45 5.75 16.52
CA LEU A 472 1.83 7.07 16.33
C LEU A 472 1.07 7.54 17.59
N LEU A 473 0.41 6.62 18.32
CA LEU A 473 -0.24 6.92 19.60
C LEU A 473 0.79 7.36 20.65
N GLU A 474 1.93 6.68 20.74
CA GLU A 474 3.03 7.06 21.64
C GLU A 474 3.55 8.48 21.33
N LEU A 475 3.71 8.83 20.04
CA LEU A 475 4.15 10.16 19.63
C LEU A 475 3.14 11.26 19.97
N VAL A 476 1.85 10.97 19.97
CA VAL A 476 0.80 11.93 20.36
C VAL A 476 0.68 12.06 21.89
N GLY A 477 1.32 11.16 22.65
CA GLY A 477 1.24 11.11 24.10
C GLY A 477 -0.07 10.50 24.59
N ALA A 478 -0.75 9.74 23.78
CA ALA A 478 -1.86 8.88 24.14
C ALA A 478 -1.30 7.48 24.43
N ALA A 479 -0.60 7.31 25.55
CA ALA A 479 -0.21 5.99 26.02
C ALA A 479 -1.46 5.19 26.38
N SER A 480 -1.53 3.95 25.88
CA SER A 480 -2.57 2.95 26.14
C SER A 480 -2.69 2.62 27.62
#